data_f0e6e83942e45df2027564a6c824ed08
#
_entry.id   f0e6e83942e45df2027564a6c824ed08
#
_cell.length_a   1.000
_cell.length_b   1.000
_cell.length_c   1.000
_cell.angle_alpha   90.00
_cell.angle_beta   90.00
_cell.angle_gamma   90.00
#
_symmetry.space_group_name_H-M   'P 1'
#
loop_
_entity.id
_entity.type
_entity.pdbx_description
1 polymer ?
#
loop_
_entity_poly.entity_id
_entity_poly.type
_entity_poly.pdbx_seq_one_letter_code
_entity_poly.pdbx_strand_id
1 'polypeptide(L)'
;MSKSKKIKIDILCSNIAPLENLQYSYSANCLKTAIFANNGSGKTFISRLFRLMENNTSIYLDDKGNSPTDSLLRFNSTKGLFSFKITEANDTVKEDFSLALQQKQIPKIPQTSYIYHTFNQDYVDENIRALGFEKDSEIQGYILGKSHIDLASDKARLQDIDDKGKELRVKLQDIIKTFLDKKINVV
;
A
#
# COMPACT_ATOMS: atom_id res chain seq x y z
N MET A 1 -0.18 37.94 -2.12
CA MET A 1 0.74 37.13 -1.32
C MET A 1 -0.09 36.21 -0.43
N SER A 2 -0.11 34.89 -0.72
CA SER A 2 -0.79 33.92 0.14
C SER A 2 -0.05 33.86 1.48
N LYS A 3 -0.75 34.18 2.59
CA LYS A 3 -0.21 33.95 3.94
C LYS A 3 0.07 32.48 4.09
N SER A 4 1.33 32.12 4.27
CA SER A 4 1.69 30.71 4.55
C SER A 4 0.95 30.31 5.83
N LYS A 5 0.04 29.36 5.74
CA LYS A 5 -0.66 28.84 6.91
C LYS A 5 0.35 28.08 7.76
N LYS A 6 0.57 28.50 8.98
CA LYS A 6 1.33 27.72 9.95
C LYS A 6 0.54 26.44 10.24
N ILE A 7 1.21 25.32 10.14
CA ILE A 7 0.68 24.03 10.58
C ILE A 7 1.51 23.51 11.75
N LYS A 8 0.86 22.90 12.71
CA LYS A 8 1.49 22.16 13.79
C LYS A 8 1.35 20.67 13.51
N ILE A 9 2.44 19.94 13.65
CA ILE A 9 2.49 18.51 13.46
C ILE A 9 2.94 17.89 14.78
N ASP A 10 2.12 16.97 15.28
CA ASP A 10 2.39 16.21 16.49
C ASP A 10 2.54 14.73 16.10
N ILE A 11 3.63 14.10 16.57
CA ILE A 11 3.91 12.68 16.39
C ILE A 11 4.12 12.07 17.76
N LEU A 12 3.42 10.98 18.03
CA LEU A 12 3.58 10.18 19.23
C LEU A 12 3.80 8.71 18.85
N CYS A 13 4.84 8.11 19.40
CA CYS A 13 5.08 6.68 19.32
C CYS A 13 5.30 6.13 20.73
N SER A 14 4.62 5.07 21.08
CA SER A 14 4.81 4.35 22.33
C SER A 14 5.01 2.87 22.05
N ASN A 15 6.09 2.30 22.57
CA ASN A 15 6.48 0.89 22.38
C ASN A 15 6.59 0.46 20.90
N ILE A 16 7.15 1.35 20.07
CA ILE A 16 7.41 1.09 18.65
C ILE A 16 8.91 0.90 18.46
N ALA A 17 9.34 -0.31 18.20
CA ALA A 17 10.70 -0.82 18.03
C ALA A 17 11.74 -0.07 18.86
N PRO A 18 12.72 0.74 18.44
CA PRO A 18 13.63 1.34 19.40
C PRO A 18 12.98 2.47 20.22
N LEU A 19 11.75 2.89 19.88
CA LEU A 19 11.08 4.02 20.52
C LEU A 19 10.20 3.53 21.67
N GLU A 20 10.63 3.76 22.89
CA GLU A 20 9.81 3.47 24.07
C GLU A 20 8.68 4.48 24.24
N ASN A 21 9.06 5.75 24.19
CA ASN A 21 8.12 6.85 24.24
C ASN A 21 8.72 8.04 23.47
N LEU A 22 8.19 8.30 22.28
CA LEU A 22 8.54 9.47 21.49
C LEU A 22 7.34 10.40 21.45
N GLN A 23 7.54 11.62 21.88
CA GLN A 23 6.59 12.70 21.66
C GLN A 23 7.32 13.84 20.99
N TYR A 24 6.91 14.17 19.78
CA TYR A 24 7.53 15.20 18.99
C TYR A 24 6.48 16.13 18.42
N SER A 25 6.66 17.44 18.62
CA SER A 25 5.76 18.47 18.15
C SER A 25 6.57 19.57 17.47
N TYR A 26 6.18 19.97 16.28
CA TYR A 26 6.83 21.07 15.57
C TYR A 26 5.84 21.86 14.73
N SER A 27 6.19 23.12 14.48
CA SER A 27 5.42 24.01 13.60
C SER A 27 6.16 24.14 12.28
N ALA A 28 5.46 23.87 11.19
CA ALA A 28 5.98 24.00 9.83
C ALA A 28 5.34 25.20 9.13
N ASN A 29 6.17 26.03 8.51
CA ASN A 29 5.73 27.14 7.68
C ASN A 29 5.95 26.88 6.19
N CYS A 30 6.49 25.70 5.85
CA CYS A 30 6.88 25.33 4.50
C CYS A 30 6.33 23.94 4.14
N LEU A 31 6.26 23.69 2.84
CA LEU A 31 5.78 22.43 2.27
C LEU A 31 6.79 21.28 2.42
N LYS A 32 7.99 21.52 2.91
CA LYS A 32 9.07 20.53 3.03
C LYS A 32 9.66 20.56 4.43
N THR A 33 9.74 19.41 5.05
CA THR A 33 10.38 19.23 6.36
C THR A 33 11.45 18.14 6.22
N ALA A 34 12.66 18.41 6.71
CA ALA A 34 13.72 17.42 6.79
C ALA A 34 13.96 17.05 8.26
N ILE A 35 13.99 15.76 8.55
CA ILE A 35 14.25 15.24 9.90
C ILE A 35 15.57 14.47 9.87
N PHE A 36 16.54 14.94 10.64
CA PHE A 36 17.83 14.29 10.82
C PHE A 36 17.88 13.57 12.15
N ALA A 37 18.34 12.34 12.16
CA ALA A 37 18.53 11.57 13.37
C ALA A 37 19.63 10.52 13.15
N ASN A 38 20.29 10.09 14.22
CA ASN A 38 21.35 9.08 14.18
C ASN A 38 20.85 7.73 13.63
N ASN A 39 21.78 6.88 13.19
CA ASN A 39 21.43 5.52 12.83
C ASN A 39 20.90 4.77 14.06
N GLY A 40 19.91 3.92 13.87
CA GLY A 40 19.26 3.21 14.99
C GLY A 40 18.19 4.02 15.72
N SER A 41 17.96 5.30 15.39
CA SER A 41 16.99 6.16 16.06
C SER A 41 15.51 5.86 15.75
N GLY A 42 15.22 4.86 14.94
CA GLY A 42 13.82 4.48 14.62
C GLY A 42 13.23 5.12 13.36
N LYS A 43 14.02 5.83 12.54
CA LYS A 43 13.51 6.45 11.28
C LYS A 43 12.75 5.48 10.39
N THR A 44 13.28 4.29 10.20
CA THR A 44 12.66 3.23 9.38
C THR A 44 11.32 2.78 9.96
N PHE A 45 11.21 2.67 11.27
CA PHE A 45 9.97 2.29 11.92
C PHE A 45 8.90 3.36 11.75
N ILE A 46 9.26 4.64 11.90
CA ILE A 46 8.35 5.75 11.64
C ILE A 46 7.89 5.75 10.18
N SER A 47 8.79 5.54 9.22
CA SER A 47 8.41 5.47 7.80
C SER A 47 7.47 4.30 7.50
N ARG A 48 7.65 3.15 8.15
CA ARG A 48 6.73 2.00 8.04
C ARG A 48 5.36 2.29 8.62
N LEU A 49 5.28 3.05 9.73
CA LEU A 49 4.01 3.49 10.28
C LEU A 49 3.27 4.44 9.33
N PHE A 50 3.97 5.38 8.69
CA PHE A 50 3.37 6.23 7.64
C PHE A 50 2.90 5.41 6.45
N ARG A 51 3.60 4.33 6.11
CA ARG A 51 3.15 3.43 5.05
C ARG A 51 1.82 2.74 5.38
N LEU A 52 1.57 2.42 6.65
CA LEU A 52 0.27 1.90 7.07
C LEU A 52 -0.86 2.92 6.91
N MET A 53 -0.54 4.24 6.90
CA MET A 53 -1.52 5.30 6.64
C MET A 53 -1.93 5.38 5.16
N GLU A 54 -1.24 4.70 4.24
CA GLU A 54 -1.58 4.71 2.81
C GLU A 54 -2.89 3.98 2.48
N ASN A 55 -3.54 3.33 3.45
CA ASN A 55 -4.82 2.61 3.35
C ASN A 55 -4.87 1.48 2.28
N ASN A 56 -3.74 1.18 1.65
CA ASN A 56 -3.64 0.21 0.55
C ASN A 56 -2.90 -1.07 0.94
N THR A 57 -2.46 -1.15 2.19
CA THR A 57 -1.69 -2.29 2.66
C THR A 57 -2.63 -3.35 3.18
N SER A 58 -2.80 -4.43 2.41
CA SER A 58 -3.46 -5.64 2.90
C SER A 58 -2.55 -6.30 3.92
N ILE A 59 -2.99 -6.38 5.15
CA ILE A 59 -2.26 -7.01 6.25
C ILE A 59 -2.91 -8.36 6.51
N TYR A 60 -2.12 -9.44 6.40
CA TYR A 60 -2.57 -10.80 6.69
C TYR A 60 -1.70 -11.40 7.77
N LEU A 61 -2.26 -12.30 8.57
CA LEU A 61 -1.48 -13.12 9.49
C LEU A 61 -0.75 -14.19 8.68
N ASP A 62 0.47 -14.52 9.10
CA ASP A 62 1.20 -15.66 8.55
C ASP A 62 0.61 -16.99 9.05
N ASP A 63 1.12 -18.13 8.52
CA ASP A 63 0.68 -19.47 8.89
C ASP A 63 0.87 -19.78 10.38
N LYS A 64 1.69 -19.00 11.08
CA LYS A 64 1.96 -19.10 12.53
C LYS A 64 1.09 -18.13 13.35
N GLY A 65 0.22 -17.37 12.70
CA GLY A 65 -0.63 -16.36 13.32
C GLY A 65 0.10 -15.09 13.73
N ASN A 66 1.30 -14.81 13.17
CA ASN A 66 1.98 -13.55 13.43
C ASN A 66 1.49 -12.47 12.44
N SER A 67 1.41 -11.25 12.92
CA SER A 67 1.12 -10.09 12.08
C SER A 67 2.42 -9.48 11.55
N PRO A 68 2.47 -9.01 10.29
CA PRO A 68 3.61 -8.21 9.79
C PRO A 68 3.91 -7.01 10.67
N THR A 69 2.90 -6.48 11.37
CA THR A 69 3.05 -5.35 12.29
C THR A 69 3.70 -5.73 13.61
N ASP A 70 3.85 -7.03 13.92
CA ASP A 70 4.56 -7.49 15.12
C ASP A 70 6.03 -7.04 15.10
N SER A 71 6.63 -6.94 13.91
CA SER A 71 7.99 -6.43 13.72
C SER A 71 8.14 -4.93 14.06
N LEU A 72 7.05 -4.20 14.15
CA LEU A 72 7.04 -2.79 14.54
C LEU A 72 6.99 -2.62 16.07
N LEU A 73 6.59 -3.65 16.81
CA LEU A 73 6.52 -3.58 18.26
C LEU A 73 7.91 -3.61 18.88
N ARG A 74 8.04 -2.91 20.01
CA ARG A 74 9.26 -2.98 20.84
C ARG A 74 9.44 -4.39 21.37
N PHE A 75 10.70 -4.81 21.47
CA PHE A 75 11.06 -6.08 22.11
C PHE A 75 10.45 -6.17 23.52
N ASN A 76 9.82 -7.29 23.84
CA ASN A 76 9.05 -7.54 25.08
C ASN A 76 7.77 -6.71 25.26
N SER A 77 7.29 -6.00 24.22
CA SER A 77 6.02 -5.30 24.28
C SER A 77 4.99 -6.03 23.44
N THR A 78 3.81 -6.23 24.00
CA THR A 78 2.67 -6.84 23.29
C THR A 78 1.73 -5.81 22.67
N LYS A 79 1.92 -4.52 22.97
CA LYS A 79 1.10 -3.41 22.49
C LYS A 79 1.99 -2.22 22.16
N GLY A 80 1.61 -1.49 21.11
CA GLY A 80 2.22 -0.24 20.71
C GLY A 80 1.18 0.76 20.25
N LEU A 81 1.53 2.03 20.27
CA LEU A 81 0.66 3.12 19.82
C LEU A 81 1.45 4.06 18.91
N PHE A 82 0.86 4.40 17.79
CA PHE A 82 1.31 5.49 16.92
C PHE A 82 0.19 6.50 16.75
N SER A 83 0.50 7.78 16.94
CA SER A 83 -0.43 8.87 16.66
C SER A 83 0.25 9.96 15.84
N PHE A 84 -0.48 10.46 14.86
CA PHE A 84 -0.06 11.52 13.96
C PHE A 84 -1.18 12.55 13.82
N LYS A 85 -0.90 13.81 14.14
CA LYS A 85 -1.90 14.85 14.13
C LYS A 85 -1.38 16.09 13.39
N ILE A 86 -2.23 16.66 12.54
CA ILE A 86 -1.98 17.94 11.86
C ILE A 86 -3.03 18.95 12.32
N THR A 87 -2.57 20.09 12.81
CA THR A 87 -3.42 21.19 13.27
C THR A 87 -3.03 22.49 12.56
N GLU A 88 -3.99 23.23 12.05
CA GLU A 88 -3.76 24.57 11.48
C GLU A 88 -3.61 25.62 12.59
N ALA A 89 -3.14 26.82 12.21
CA ALA A 89 -2.88 27.93 13.13
C ALA A 89 -4.10 28.42 13.94
N ASN A 90 -5.29 28.08 13.51
CA ASN A 90 -6.57 28.38 14.20
C ASN A 90 -7.06 27.19 15.06
N ASP A 91 -6.18 26.28 15.43
CA ASP A 91 -6.46 25.07 16.19
C ASP A 91 -7.44 24.09 15.50
N THR A 92 -7.69 24.28 14.20
CA THR A 92 -8.50 23.33 13.44
C THR A 92 -7.69 22.08 13.16
N VAL A 93 -8.15 20.94 13.65
CA VAL A 93 -7.57 19.63 13.38
C VAL A 93 -7.88 19.23 11.94
N LYS A 94 -6.87 18.92 11.15
CA LYS A 94 -6.97 18.50 9.76
C LYS A 94 -6.71 17.02 9.59
N GLU A 95 -5.88 16.45 10.45
CA GLU A 95 -5.62 15.00 10.51
C GLU A 95 -5.51 14.60 11.97
N ASP A 96 -6.14 13.52 12.33
CA ASP A 96 -6.02 12.89 13.65
C ASP A 96 -6.04 11.37 13.48
N PHE A 97 -4.85 10.85 13.21
CA PHE A 97 -4.64 9.43 12.98
C PHE A 97 -4.07 8.78 14.25
N SER A 98 -4.70 7.72 14.73
CA SER A 98 -4.23 6.96 15.88
C SER A 98 -4.35 5.47 15.61
N LEU A 99 -3.21 4.78 15.60
CA LEU A 99 -3.08 3.37 15.30
C LEU A 99 -2.57 2.61 16.52
N ALA A 100 -3.42 1.75 17.07
CA ALA A 100 -3.04 0.80 18.10
C ALA A 100 -2.55 -0.51 17.46
N LEU A 101 -1.35 -0.92 17.82
CA LEU A 101 -0.78 -2.21 17.45
C LEU A 101 -0.91 -3.19 18.62
N GLN A 102 -1.25 -4.43 18.31
CA GLN A 102 -1.27 -5.52 19.28
C GLN A 102 -0.65 -6.75 18.64
N GLN A 103 0.21 -7.43 19.39
CA GLN A 103 0.90 -8.63 18.93
C GLN A 103 -0.10 -9.70 18.45
N LYS A 104 0.23 -10.35 17.33
CA LYS A 104 -0.59 -11.40 16.69
C LYS A 104 -2.00 -10.95 16.30
N GLN A 105 -2.20 -9.68 16.07
CA GLN A 105 -3.47 -9.15 15.62
C GLN A 105 -3.30 -8.26 14.38
N ILE A 106 -4.28 -8.30 13.51
CA ILE A 106 -4.36 -7.36 12.39
C ILE A 106 -4.85 -6.02 12.96
N PRO A 107 -4.05 -4.94 12.83
CA PRO A 107 -4.46 -3.64 13.33
C PRO A 107 -5.63 -3.08 12.51
N LYS A 108 -6.57 -2.44 13.19
CA LYS A 108 -7.61 -1.66 12.52
C LYS A 108 -7.02 -0.31 12.12
N ILE A 109 -6.74 -0.14 10.83
CA ILE A 109 -6.19 1.11 10.29
C ILE A 109 -7.32 2.13 10.16
N PRO A 110 -7.24 3.30 10.83
CA PRO A 110 -8.22 4.36 10.67
C PRO A 110 -8.14 4.99 9.28
N GLN A 111 -9.24 5.55 8.82
CA GLN A 111 -9.24 6.36 7.61
C GLN A 111 -8.47 7.67 7.83
N THR A 112 -7.76 8.10 6.80
CA THR A 112 -6.99 9.34 6.80
C THR A 112 -7.72 10.44 6.02
N SER A 113 -7.54 11.68 6.45
CA SER A 113 -8.09 12.87 5.75
C SER A 113 -7.26 13.25 4.53
N TYR A 114 -5.99 12.84 4.50
CA TYR A 114 -5.06 13.08 3.40
C TYR A 114 -4.65 11.78 2.73
N ILE A 115 -4.19 11.88 1.50
CA ILE A 115 -3.52 10.79 0.79
C ILE A 115 -2.05 10.80 1.19
N TYR A 116 -1.56 9.68 1.70
CA TYR A 116 -0.17 9.48 2.09
C TYR A 116 0.56 8.63 1.08
N HIS A 117 1.79 9.02 0.77
CA HIS A 117 2.71 8.24 -0.05
C HIS A 117 4.05 8.18 0.67
N THR A 118 4.50 6.98 0.99
CA THR A 118 5.75 6.74 1.68
C THR A 118 6.74 6.07 0.75
N PHE A 119 7.82 6.76 0.44
CA PHE A 119 8.93 6.19 -0.33
C PHE A 119 10.02 5.73 0.65
N ASN A 120 10.06 4.45 0.94
CA ASN A 120 11.04 3.81 1.81
C ASN A 120 11.62 2.54 1.18
N GLN A 121 12.50 1.83 1.88
CA GLN A 121 13.11 0.60 1.38
C GLN A 121 12.06 -0.48 1.06
N ASP A 122 11.03 -0.62 1.89
CA ASP A 122 9.96 -1.60 1.65
C ASP A 122 9.19 -1.27 0.34
N TYR A 123 8.98 0.04 0.07
CA TYR A 123 8.40 0.47 -1.22
C TYR A 123 9.30 0.09 -2.39
N VAL A 124 10.61 0.30 -2.26
CA VAL A 124 11.58 -0.05 -3.30
C VAL A 124 11.58 -1.57 -3.53
N ASP A 125 11.58 -2.35 -2.46
CA ASP A 125 11.61 -3.82 -2.54
C ASP A 125 10.33 -4.37 -3.18
N GLU A 126 9.17 -3.83 -2.84
CA GLU A 126 7.89 -4.29 -3.35
C GLU A 126 7.57 -3.80 -4.77
N ASN A 127 8.01 -2.61 -5.14
CA ASN A 127 7.59 -1.99 -6.40
C ASN A 127 8.71 -1.87 -7.44
N ILE A 128 9.96 -1.74 -7.02
CA ILE A 128 11.07 -1.52 -7.96
C ILE A 128 11.86 -2.80 -8.16
N ARG A 129 12.16 -3.55 -7.10
CA ARG A 129 12.88 -4.82 -7.22
C ARG A 129 12.03 -5.92 -7.84
N ALA A 130 10.72 -5.89 -7.65
CA ALA A 130 9.80 -6.79 -8.37
C ALA A 130 9.79 -6.56 -9.89
N LEU A 131 10.30 -5.41 -10.36
CA LEU A 131 10.60 -5.17 -11.80
C LEU A 131 11.90 -5.81 -12.25
N GLY A 132 12.73 -6.34 -11.34
CA GLY A 132 13.96 -7.03 -11.66
C GLY A 132 13.68 -8.38 -12.30
N PHE A 133 13.78 -8.41 -13.61
CA PHE A 133 14.07 -9.51 -14.55
C PHE A 133 13.81 -10.99 -14.14
N GLU A 134 12.88 -11.28 -13.27
CA GLU A 134 12.37 -12.64 -13.13
C GLU A 134 11.44 -12.91 -14.31
N LYS A 135 11.85 -13.85 -15.17
CA LYS A 135 11.23 -14.20 -16.45
C LYS A 135 9.75 -14.60 -16.36
N ASP A 136 9.24 -14.85 -15.17
CA ASP A 136 7.90 -15.35 -14.91
C ASP A 136 7.05 -14.45 -13.98
N SER A 137 7.55 -13.26 -13.61
CA SER A 137 6.72 -12.31 -12.90
C SER A 137 5.72 -11.67 -13.86
N GLU A 138 4.44 -11.96 -13.67
CA GLU A 138 3.38 -11.18 -14.30
C GLU A 138 3.63 -9.69 -14.00
N ILE A 139 3.92 -8.92 -15.04
CA ILE A 139 4.01 -7.46 -14.94
C ILE A 139 2.61 -6.95 -14.59
N GLN A 140 2.32 -6.89 -13.31
CA GLN A 140 1.17 -6.14 -12.83
C GLN A 140 1.52 -4.67 -13.02
N GLY A 141 0.81 -4.02 -13.96
CA GLY A 141 1.08 -2.66 -14.40
C GLY A 141 1.32 -1.69 -13.24
N TYR A 142 2.51 -1.13 -13.17
CA TYR A 142 2.90 -0.17 -12.15
C TYR A 142 2.52 1.23 -12.59
N ILE A 143 1.43 1.69 -12.03
CA ILE A 143 1.23 3.12 -11.85
C ILE A 143 1.86 3.45 -10.50
N LEU A 144 2.73 4.46 -10.47
CA LEU A 144 3.39 5.00 -9.29
C LEU A 144 2.39 5.17 -8.13
N GLY A 145 2.51 4.31 -7.14
CA GLY A 145 1.56 4.16 -6.06
C GLY A 145 0.45 3.17 -6.40
N LYS A 146 0.16 2.26 -5.48
CA LYS A 146 -1.08 1.47 -5.49
C LYS A 146 -2.29 2.39 -5.25
N SER A 147 -2.32 3.55 -5.87
CA SER A 147 -3.46 4.45 -5.79
C SER A 147 -4.56 3.89 -6.67
N HIS A 148 -5.49 3.21 -6.06
CA HIS A 148 -6.92 3.08 -6.36
C HIS A 148 -7.34 3.07 -7.84
N ILE A 149 -6.61 2.46 -8.73
CA ILE A 149 -7.22 1.98 -9.95
C ILE A 149 -7.67 0.56 -9.64
N ASP A 150 -8.93 0.42 -9.30
CA ASP A 150 -9.56 -0.89 -9.23
C ASP A 150 -9.62 -1.47 -10.65
N LEU A 151 -8.58 -2.21 -10.99
CA LEU A 151 -8.49 -2.91 -12.29
C LEU A 151 -9.27 -4.23 -12.28
N ALA A 152 -9.97 -4.57 -11.20
CA ALA A 152 -10.68 -5.84 -11.12
C ALA A 152 -11.77 -5.94 -12.20
N SER A 153 -12.49 -4.85 -12.47
CA SER A 153 -13.49 -4.80 -13.53
C SER A 153 -12.87 -4.91 -14.92
N ASP A 154 -11.73 -4.28 -15.16
CA ASP A 154 -11.04 -4.32 -16.46
C ASP A 154 -10.37 -5.66 -16.70
N LYS A 155 -9.80 -6.29 -15.67
CA LYS A 155 -9.30 -7.68 -15.73
C LYS A 155 -10.41 -8.67 -16.05
N ALA A 156 -11.56 -8.56 -15.39
CA ALA A 156 -12.72 -9.42 -15.67
C ALA A 156 -13.22 -9.23 -17.12
N ARG A 157 -13.22 -8.00 -17.62
CA ARG A 157 -13.60 -7.70 -19.00
C ARG A 157 -12.60 -8.24 -20.02
N LEU A 158 -11.31 -8.16 -19.74
CA LEU A 158 -10.27 -8.75 -20.59
C LEU A 158 -10.40 -10.27 -20.63
N GLN A 159 -10.65 -10.92 -19.49
CA GLN A 159 -10.87 -12.34 -19.40
C GLN A 159 -12.09 -12.78 -20.25
N ASP A 160 -13.21 -12.06 -20.15
CA ASP A 160 -14.42 -12.32 -20.93
C ASP A 160 -14.16 -12.19 -22.45
N ILE A 161 -13.37 -11.18 -22.87
CA ILE A 161 -12.97 -10.99 -24.27
C ILE A 161 -12.08 -12.15 -24.75
N ASP A 162 -11.12 -12.60 -23.93
CA ASP A 162 -10.24 -13.71 -24.30
C ASP A 162 -11.02 -15.03 -24.42
N ASP A 163 -11.93 -15.29 -23.50
CA ASP A 163 -12.78 -16.48 -23.52
C ASP A 163 -13.73 -16.48 -24.72
N LYS A 164 -14.35 -15.35 -25.04
CA LYS A 164 -15.13 -15.20 -26.29
C LYS A 164 -14.28 -15.39 -27.54
N GLY A 165 -13.04 -14.90 -27.52
CA GLY A 165 -12.10 -15.11 -28.61
C GLY A 165 -11.76 -16.60 -28.82
N LYS A 166 -11.61 -17.37 -27.74
CA LYS A 166 -11.40 -18.82 -27.78
C LYS A 166 -12.63 -19.54 -28.36
N GLU A 167 -13.82 -19.21 -27.88
CA GLU A 167 -15.07 -19.79 -28.42
C GLU A 167 -15.24 -19.55 -29.92
N LEU A 168 -14.97 -18.32 -30.37
CA LEU A 168 -15.08 -17.97 -31.79
C LEU A 168 -14.08 -18.75 -32.66
N ARG A 169 -12.86 -18.96 -32.15
CA ARG A 169 -11.86 -19.79 -32.85
C ARG A 169 -12.30 -21.23 -32.98
N VAL A 170 -12.89 -21.83 -31.94
CA VAL A 170 -13.43 -23.20 -31.99
C VAL A 170 -14.57 -23.28 -33.02
N LYS A 171 -15.53 -22.36 -32.96
CA LYS A 171 -16.63 -22.32 -33.94
C LYS A 171 -16.14 -22.17 -35.39
N LEU A 172 -15.11 -21.33 -35.60
CA LEU A 172 -14.51 -21.18 -36.93
C LEU A 172 -13.87 -22.48 -37.43
N GLN A 173 -13.14 -23.20 -36.54
CA GLN A 173 -12.54 -24.46 -36.86
C GLN A 173 -13.61 -25.52 -37.23
N ASP A 174 -14.71 -25.58 -36.49
CA ASP A 174 -15.83 -26.49 -36.78
C ASP A 174 -16.50 -26.17 -38.12
N ILE A 175 -16.69 -24.90 -38.44
CA ILE A 175 -17.24 -24.46 -39.74
C ILE A 175 -16.29 -24.89 -40.88
N ILE A 176 -14.98 -24.63 -40.73
CA ILE A 176 -13.98 -25.00 -41.73
C ILE A 176 -13.98 -26.51 -41.94
N LYS A 177 -14.00 -27.29 -40.86
CA LYS A 177 -14.05 -28.74 -40.91
C LYS A 177 -15.31 -29.21 -41.65
N THR A 178 -16.48 -28.73 -41.27
CA THR A 178 -17.75 -29.06 -41.92
C THR A 178 -17.78 -28.71 -43.42
N PHE A 179 -17.14 -27.60 -43.78
CA PHE A 179 -17.03 -27.19 -45.18
C PHE A 179 -16.11 -28.11 -45.99
N LEU A 180 -14.99 -28.51 -45.40
CA LEU A 180 -14.03 -29.43 -46.01
C LEU A 180 -14.66 -30.84 -46.18
N ASP A 181 -15.38 -31.33 -45.17
CA ASP A 181 -16.04 -32.64 -45.20
C ASP A 181 -17.15 -32.67 -46.29
N LYS A 182 -17.90 -31.57 -46.46
CA LYS A 182 -18.90 -31.44 -47.57
C LYS A 182 -18.23 -31.39 -48.93
N LYS A 183 -17.05 -30.80 -49.07
CA LYS A 183 -16.32 -30.71 -50.34
C LYS A 183 -15.77 -32.07 -50.78
N ILE A 184 -15.43 -32.95 -49.84
CA ILE A 184 -14.93 -34.32 -50.13
C ILE A 184 -16.06 -35.23 -50.62
N ASN A 185 -17.31 -34.98 -50.22
CA ASN A 185 -18.47 -35.83 -50.60
C ASN A 185 -19.13 -35.44 -51.93
N VAL A 186 -18.55 -34.56 -52.71
CA VAL A 186 -19.08 -34.08 -54.05
C VAL A 186 -18.19 -34.52 -55.21
N VAL A 187 -17.30 -35.48 -55.01
CA VAL A 187 -16.47 -36.08 -56.08
C VAL A 187 -16.87 -37.54 -56.31
#